data_fb417fb7fe66e1e7e3cc693faffdad66
#
_entry.id   fb417fb7fe66e1e7e3cc693faffdad66
#
_cell.length_a   1.000
_cell.length_b   1.000
_cell.length_c   1.000
_cell.angle_alpha   90.00
_cell.angle_beta   90.00
_cell.angle_gamma   90.00
#
_symmetry.space_group_name_H-M   'P 1'
#
loop_
_entity.id
_entity.type
_entity.pdbx_description
1 polymer ?
#
loop_
_entity_poly.entity_id
_entity_poly.type
_entity_poly.pdbx_seq_one_letter_code
_entity_poly.pdbx_strand_id
1 'polypeptide(L)'
;TELIFPLPGDTIETFKYGLHEIVDMPAPFDMIQINTLSRLSNTEFNTGFPEMIWQNIKGTAKPYNNDVIDEIAVATDKMTRDQVFEGFFYSRSFLIPMYWYGLAKYHADCYYEINGNRSELFMDIYSKLFKNKTFMKHKLDVREHYFKALNDYKDIGYKILNKDINYYTDTAYSHLFYTENNIFDVFKEM
;
A
#
# COMPACT_ATOMS: atom_id res chain seq x y z
N THR A 1 -8.16 10.61 6.07
CA THR A 1 -7.22 10.24 7.15
C THR A 1 -5.92 9.74 6.58
N GLU A 2 -4.86 9.78 7.37
CA GLU A 2 -3.53 9.27 6.99
C GLU A 2 -3.12 8.18 7.96
N LEU A 3 -2.57 7.10 7.43
CA LEU A 3 -1.94 6.03 8.18
C LEU A 3 -0.47 5.95 7.82
N ILE A 4 0.33 5.49 8.75
CA ILE A 4 1.77 5.24 8.56
C ILE A 4 2.00 3.74 8.65
N PHE A 5 2.78 3.19 7.70
CA PHE A 5 3.11 1.77 7.66
C PHE A 5 4.54 1.56 7.12
N PRO A 6 5.28 0.56 7.62
CA PRO A 6 4.98 -0.27 8.78
C PRO A 6 5.27 0.46 10.12
N LEU A 7 4.58 0.09 11.19
CA LEU A 7 4.87 0.56 12.53
C LEU A 7 5.57 -0.51 13.37
N PRO A 8 6.33 -0.13 14.42
CA PRO A 8 6.90 -1.08 15.37
C PRO A 8 5.82 -1.97 15.97
N GLY A 9 6.07 -3.27 16.00
CA GLY A 9 5.14 -4.26 16.56
C GLY A 9 4.03 -4.73 15.61
N ASP A 10 3.82 -4.07 14.47
CA ASP A 10 2.86 -4.52 13.46
C ASP A 10 3.26 -5.84 12.82
N THR A 11 2.25 -6.63 12.50
CA THR A 11 2.33 -7.74 11.55
C THR A 11 1.48 -7.40 10.32
N ILE A 12 1.64 -8.13 9.24
CA ILE A 12 0.81 -7.94 8.05
C ILE A 12 -0.68 -8.19 8.34
N GLU A 13 -0.96 -9.10 9.25
CA GLU A 13 -2.31 -9.44 9.69
C GLU A 13 -2.94 -8.30 10.50
N THR A 14 -2.20 -7.72 11.47
CA THR A 14 -2.70 -6.60 12.28
C THR A 14 -2.92 -5.36 11.43
N PHE A 15 -2.03 -5.10 10.47
CA PHE A 15 -2.19 -3.99 9.53
C PHE A 15 -3.45 -4.17 8.64
N LYS A 16 -3.62 -5.35 8.02
CA LYS A 16 -4.81 -5.65 7.22
C LYS A 16 -6.09 -5.58 8.06
N TYR A 17 -6.05 -6.11 9.27
CA TYR A 17 -7.18 -6.01 10.20
C TYR A 17 -7.56 -4.56 10.48
N GLY A 18 -6.61 -3.69 10.79
CA GLY A 18 -6.86 -2.25 10.99
C GLY A 18 -7.48 -1.57 9.76
N LEU A 19 -7.07 -1.94 8.54
CA LEU A 19 -7.69 -1.43 7.31
C LEU A 19 -9.14 -1.93 7.16
N HIS A 20 -9.42 -3.18 7.54
CA HIS A 20 -10.78 -3.73 7.53
C HIS A 20 -11.68 -3.01 8.53
N GLU A 21 -11.21 -2.76 9.75
CA GLU A 21 -11.96 -1.98 10.73
C GLU A 21 -12.35 -0.60 10.20
N ILE A 22 -11.42 0.06 9.48
CA ILE A 22 -11.69 1.38 8.90
C ILE A 22 -12.75 1.31 7.78
N VAL A 23 -12.66 0.32 6.90
CA VAL A 23 -13.63 0.20 5.79
C VAL A 23 -15.01 -0.27 6.27
N ASP A 24 -15.07 -0.96 7.40
CA ASP A 24 -16.30 -1.47 8.02
C ASP A 24 -16.99 -0.44 8.92
N MET A 25 -16.38 0.73 9.16
CA MET A 25 -17.05 1.80 9.89
C MET A 25 -18.39 2.15 9.25
N PRO A 26 -19.46 2.46 10.02
CA PRO A 26 -20.73 2.88 9.46
C PRO A 26 -20.63 4.09 8.52
N ALA A 27 -19.70 4.99 8.82
CA ALA A 27 -19.33 6.13 7.98
C ALA A 27 -17.80 6.14 7.79
N PRO A 28 -17.26 5.38 6.83
CA PRO A 28 -15.82 5.39 6.54
C PRO A 28 -15.35 6.78 6.13
N PHE A 29 -14.07 7.07 6.36
CA PHE A 29 -13.47 8.33 5.92
C PHE A 29 -13.63 8.53 4.40
N ASP A 30 -13.77 9.78 3.97
CA ASP A 30 -13.89 10.11 2.53
C ASP A 30 -12.62 9.74 1.74
N MET A 31 -11.47 9.77 2.40
CA MET A 31 -10.18 9.40 1.81
C MET A 31 -9.26 8.82 2.88
N ILE A 32 -8.47 7.84 2.45
CA ILE A 32 -7.37 7.30 3.24
C ILE A 32 -6.07 7.37 2.43
N GLN A 33 -4.99 7.74 3.10
CA GLN A 33 -3.63 7.71 2.55
C GLN A 33 -2.75 6.84 3.43
N ILE A 34 -1.96 5.98 2.81
CA ILE A 34 -0.98 5.15 3.51
C ILE A 34 0.41 5.72 3.22
N ASN A 35 1.06 6.22 4.24
CA ASN A 35 2.41 6.78 4.14
C ASN A 35 3.45 5.76 4.61
N THR A 36 4.63 5.77 3.96
CA THR A 36 5.76 4.98 4.44
C THR A 36 6.34 5.63 5.69
N LEU A 37 6.62 4.84 6.73
CA LEU A 37 7.31 5.33 7.90
C LEU A 37 8.71 5.80 7.53
N SER A 38 8.98 7.07 7.78
CA SER A 38 10.28 7.69 7.58
C SER A 38 10.92 8.03 8.92
N ARG A 39 12.23 7.79 9.03
CA ARG A 39 13.00 8.13 10.20
C ARG A 39 13.40 9.59 10.13
N LEU A 40 12.77 10.41 10.95
CA LEU A 40 13.08 11.84 11.03
C LEU A 40 14.09 12.07 12.14
N SER A 41 15.12 12.90 11.87
CA SER A 41 16.25 13.15 12.78
C SER A 41 15.86 13.66 14.18
N ASN A 42 14.68 14.27 14.31
CA ASN A 42 14.19 14.87 15.56
C ASN A 42 13.06 14.06 16.22
N THR A 43 12.91 12.78 15.88
CA THR A 43 11.85 11.94 16.44
C THR A 43 12.44 10.82 17.28
N GLU A 44 11.61 10.22 18.12
CA GLU A 44 11.97 9.03 18.92
C GLU A 44 12.41 7.85 18.03
N PHE A 45 11.96 7.80 16.78
CA PHE A 45 12.40 6.82 15.78
C PHE A 45 13.90 6.90 15.47
N ASN A 46 14.57 8.01 15.82
CA ASN A 46 16.01 8.15 15.60
C ASN A 46 16.85 7.25 16.52
N THR A 47 16.34 6.91 17.71
CA THR A 47 17.11 6.18 18.74
C THR A 47 16.38 4.98 19.34
N GLY A 48 15.08 4.81 19.11
CA GLY A 48 14.20 4.04 19.98
C GLY A 48 13.65 2.72 19.46
N PHE A 49 13.85 2.34 18.20
CA PHE A 49 13.18 1.16 17.63
C PHE A 49 14.18 0.23 16.92
N PRO A 50 14.96 -0.58 17.69
CA PRO A 50 15.95 -1.50 17.13
C PRO A 50 15.32 -2.62 16.31
N GLU A 51 14.04 -2.90 16.49
CA GLU A 51 13.25 -3.88 15.72
C GLU A 51 12.97 -3.45 14.29
N MET A 52 13.18 -2.18 13.94
CA MET A 52 12.95 -1.67 12.60
C MET A 52 14.17 -1.82 11.71
N ILE A 53 13.97 -2.27 10.49
CA ILE A 53 15.00 -2.31 9.45
C ILE A 53 14.82 -1.12 8.53
N TRP A 54 15.80 -0.23 8.58
CA TRP A 54 15.80 1.02 7.82
C TRP A 54 16.63 0.91 6.55
N GLN A 55 16.22 1.62 5.53
CA GLN A 55 16.97 1.77 4.29
C GLN A 55 17.09 3.24 3.93
N ASN A 56 18.33 3.66 3.68
CA ASN A 56 18.63 5.01 3.23
C ASN A 56 18.06 5.24 1.85
N ILE A 57 17.44 6.39 1.67
CA ILE A 57 16.94 6.88 0.39
C ILE A 57 17.42 8.30 0.18
N LYS A 58 17.99 8.59 -0.99
CA LYS A 58 18.41 9.94 -1.35
C LYS A 58 17.21 10.76 -1.84
N GLY A 59 17.03 11.95 -1.28
CA GLY A 59 16.31 13.02 -1.94
C GLY A 59 14.78 12.98 -1.88
N THR A 60 14.16 12.44 -0.85
CA THR A 60 12.71 12.55 -0.66
C THR A 60 12.28 13.92 -0.15
N ALA A 61 13.13 14.63 0.54
CA ALA A 61 12.81 15.88 1.19
C ALA A 61 13.15 17.11 0.32
N LYS A 62 12.36 17.37 -0.71
CA LYS A 62 12.19 18.68 -1.36
C LYS A 62 13.27 19.12 -2.37
N PRO A 63 12.87 19.93 -3.37
CA PRO A 63 13.74 20.42 -4.46
C PRO A 63 14.89 21.32 -4.01
N TYR A 64 15.10 21.53 -2.72
CA TYR A 64 16.03 22.54 -2.18
C TYR A 64 17.28 21.99 -1.50
N ASN A 65 17.38 20.66 -1.28
CA ASN A 65 18.58 20.10 -0.65
C ASN A 65 18.82 18.66 -1.12
N ASN A 66 19.70 18.49 -2.10
CA ASN A 66 20.06 17.19 -2.67
C ASN A 66 20.86 16.28 -1.72
N ASP A 67 21.21 16.77 -0.53
CA ASP A 67 22.07 16.09 0.43
C ASP A 67 21.31 15.48 1.61
N VAL A 68 19.99 15.62 1.65
CA VAL A 68 19.19 15.00 2.72
C VAL A 68 19.00 13.52 2.42
N ILE A 69 19.53 12.69 3.29
CA ILE A 69 19.32 11.25 3.29
C ILE A 69 18.14 10.99 4.22
N ASP A 70 17.05 10.52 3.64
CA ASP A 70 15.94 9.99 4.43
C ASP A 70 16.13 8.49 4.64
N GLU A 71 15.70 7.99 5.78
CA GLU A 71 15.62 6.57 6.06
C GLU A 71 14.15 6.15 6.10
N ILE A 72 13.79 5.15 5.33
CA ILE A 72 12.45 4.56 5.37
C ILE A 72 12.48 3.16 5.98
N ALA A 73 11.41 2.80 6.67
CA ALA A 73 11.23 1.45 7.18
C ALA A 73 10.88 0.50 6.02
N VAL A 74 11.67 -0.56 5.87
CA VAL A 74 11.49 -1.57 4.80
C VAL A 74 11.18 -2.97 5.35
N ALA A 75 11.38 -3.19 6.63
CA ALA A 75 11.03 -4.41 7.35
C ALA A 75 11.01 -4.13 8.86
N THR A 76 10.47 -5.07 9.63
CA THR A 76 10.52 -5.06 11.11
C THR A 76 10.97 -6.44 11.60
N ASP A 77 11.08 -6.63 12.91
CA ASP A 77 11.27 -7.95 13.51
C ASP A 77 10.07 -8.90 13.27
N LYS A 78 8.88 -8.31 13.00
CA LYS A 78 7.62 -9.03 12.75
C LYS A 78 7.27 -9.16 11.28
N MET A 79 7.85 -8.34 10.42
CA MET A 79 7.54 -8.31 8.99
C MET A 79 8.80 -8.30 8.14
N THR A 80 8.88 -9.26 7.23
CA THR A 80 9.89 -9.26 6.16
C THR A 80 9.64 -8.15 5.15
N ARG A 81 10.63 -7.84 4.31
CA ARG A 81 10.47 -6.87 3.20
C ARG A 81 9.31 -7.23 2.27
N ASP A 82 9.11 -8.52 2.01
CA ASP A 82 8.00 -8.99 1.18
C ASP A 82 6.64 -8.77 1.83
N GLN A 83 6.54 -8.93 3.14
CA GLN A 83 5.31 -8.66 3.89
C GLN A 83 5.02 -7.15 3.95
N VAL A 84 6.03 -6.30 4.07
CA VAL A 84 5.86 -4.85 3.98
C VAL A 84 5.39 -4.45 2.57
N PHE A 85 6.01 -5.01 1.51
CA PHE A 85 5.50 -4.83 0.15
C PHE A 85 4.05 -5.29 0.02
N GLU A 86 3.70 -6.46 0.55
CA GLU A 86 2.32 -6.98 0.53
C GLU A 86 1.33 -6.03 1.21
N GLY A 87 1.70 -5.41 2.32
CA GLY A 87 0.87 -4.42 2.99
C GLY A 87 0.62 -3.19 2.11
N PHE A 88 1.64 -2.65 1.46
CA PHE A 88 1.49 -1.54 0.51
C PHE A 88 0.68 -1.95 -0.72
N PHE A 89 0.93 -3.13 -1.27
CA PHE A 89 0.18 -3.61 -2.42
C PHE A 89 -1.31 -3.81 -2.08
N TYR A 90 -1.60 -4.47 -0.95
CA TYR A 90 -2.96 -4.67 -0.49
C TYR A 90 -3.69 -3.34 -0.26
N SER A 91 -3.07 -2.39 0.42
CA SER A 91 -3.70 -1.11 0.74
C SER A 91 -3.80 -0.18 -0.46
N ARG A 92 -2.66 0.19 -1.06
CA ARG A 92 -2.56 1.21 -2.10
C ARG A 92 -2.99 0.72 -3.47
N SER A 93 -2.65 -0.53 -3.81
CA SER A 93 -2.91 -1.08 -5.15
C SER A 93 -4.22 -1.87 -5.23
N PHE A 94 -4.84 -2.22 -4.11
CA PHE A 94 -6.10 -2.94 -4.11
C PHE A 94 -7.21 -2.22 -3.33
N LEU A 95 -7.13 -2.14 -2.00
CA LEU A 95 -8.28 -1.70 -1.18
C LEU A 95 -8.68 -0.24 -1.45
N ILE A 96 -7.71 0.67 -1.54
CA ILE A 96 -7.97 2.08 -1.80
C ILE A 96 -8.62 2.29 -3.18
N PRO A 97 -8.13 1.74 -4.31
CA PRO A 97 -8.81 1.82 -5.59
C PRO A 97 -10.22 1.22 -5.55
N MET A 98 -10.39 0.08 -4.90
CA MET A 98 -11.69 -0.61 -4.85
C MET A 98 -12.74 0.19 -4.08
N TYR A 99 -12.42 0.72 -2.92
CA TYR A 99 -13.40 1.43 -2.10
C TYR A 99 -13.33 2.95 -2.30
N TRP A 100 -12.21 3.61 -1.97
CA TRP A 100 -12.13 5.06 -1.93
C TRP A 100 -12.08 5.74 -3.30
N TYR A 101 -11.56 5.07 -4.32
CA TYR A 101 -11.65 5.54 -5.72
C TYR A 101 -12.88 5.02 -6.44
N GLY A 102 -13.74 4.29 -5.75
CA GLY A 102 -15.09 3.97 -6.18
C GLY A 102 -15.26 2.79 -7.11
N LEU A 103 -14.20 2.00 -7.40
CA LEU A 103 -14.30 0.88 -8.33
C LEU A 103 -15.35 -0.17 -7.91
N ALA A 104 -15.43 -0.46 -6.61
CA ALA A 104 -16.41 -1.41 -6.05
C ALA A 104 -17.22 -0.83 -4.88
N LYS A 105 -17.12 0.48 -4.64
CA LYS A 105 -17.76 1.13 -3.48
C LYS A 105 -19.25 0.83 -3.38
N TYR A 106 -19.97 0.99 -4.48
CA TYR A 106 -21.41 0.76 -4.49
C TYR A 106 -21.76 -0.68 -4.09
N HIS A 107 -21.06 -1.66 -4.63
CA HIS A 107 -21.27 -3.07 -4.28
C HIS A 107 -20.92 -3.35 -2.80
N ALA A 108 -19.84 -2.74 -2.33
CA ALA A 108 -19.43 -2.88 -0.92
C ALA A 108 -20.42 -2.25 0.05
N ASP A 109 -21.01 -1.10 -0.31
CA ASP A 109 -22.03 -0.45 0.51
C ASP A 109 -23.33 -1.26 0.51
N CYS A 110 -23.77 -1.80 -0.64
CA CYS A 110 -24.90 -2.73 -0.68
C CYS A 110 -24.65 -4.01 0.12
N TYR A 111 -23.43 -4.55 0.06
CA TYR A 111 -23.04 -5.73 0.85
C TYR A 111 -23.09 -5.42 2.35
N TYR A 112 -22.63 -4.22 2.74
CA TYR A 112 -22.66 -3.76 4.14
C TYR A 112 -24.09 -3.68 4.69
N GLU A 113 -25.04 -3.18 3.92
CA GLU A 113 -26.45 -3.08 4.33
C GLU A 113 -27.06 -4.47 4.64
N ILE A 114 -26.54 -5.51 4.01
CA ILE A 114 -27.06 -6.88 4.18
C ILE A 114 -26.28 -7.63 5.26
N ASN A 115 -24.93 -7.48 5.30
CA ASN A 115 -24.03 -8.35 6.07
C ASN A 115 -23.36 -7.62 7.26
N GLY A 116 -23.46 -6.29 7.32
CA GLY A 116 -22.88 -5.49 8.40
C GLY A 116 -21.38 -5.24 8.32
N ASN A 117 -20.73 -5.68 7.24
CA ASN A 117 -19.31 -5.41 6.97
C ASN A 117 -19.04 -5.32 5.47
N ARG A 118 -17.94 -4.68 5.07
CA ARG A 118 -17.45 -4.57 3.68
C ARG A 118 -16.20 -5.39 3.45
N SER A 119 -15.45 -5.61 4.51
CA SER A 119 -14.14 -6.26 4.47
C SER A 119 -14.21 -7.70 3.96
N GLU A 120 -15.27 -8.46 4.30
CA GLU A 120 -15.46 -9.81 3.77
C GLU A 120 -15.59 -9.84 2.25
N LEU A 121 -16.33 -8.89 1.67
CA LEU A 121 -16.43 -8.76 0.22
C LEU A 121 -15.05 -8.48 -0.40
N PHE A 122 -14.27 -7.57 0.19
CA PHE A 122 -12.93 -7.26 -0.32
C PHE A 122 -11.95 -8.43 -0.16
N MET A 123 -12.04 -9.19 0.92
CA MET A 123 -11.24 -10.41 1.08
C MET A 123 -11.57 -11.47 0.02
N ASP A 124 -12.85 -11.65 -0.28
CA ASP A 124 -13.30 -12.58 -1.32
C ASP A 124 -12.83 -12.12 -2.71
N ILE A 125 -13.02 -10.84 -3.06
CA ILE A 125 -12.51 -10.26 -4.30
C ILE A 125 -10.98 -10.46 -4.41
N TYR A 126 -10.23 -10.10 -3.37
CA TYR A 126 -8.78 -10.23 -3.37
C TYR A 126 -8.35 -11.67 -3.59
N SER A 127 -9.00 -12.62 -2.92
CA SER A 127 -8.72 -14.04 -3.08
C SER A 127 -8.98 -14.56 -4.50
N LYS A 128 -10.05 -14.07 -5.14
CA LYS A 128 -10.38 -14.41 -6.54
C LYS A 128 -9.39 -13.81 -7.53
N LEU A 129 -8.92 -12.58 -7.28
CA LEU A 129 -7.91 -11.92 -8.10
C LEU A 129 -6.60 -12.71 -8.16
N PHE A 130 -6.22 -13.44 -7.10
CA PHE A 130 -5.05 -14.34 -7.15
C PHE A 130 -5.17 -15.48 -8.15
N LYS A 131 -6.37 -15.83 -8.61
CA LYS A 131 -6.60 -16.81 -9.66
C LYS A 131 -6.50 -16.18 -11.06
N ASN A 132 -6.52 -14.85 -11.15
CA ASN A 132 -6.44 -14.12 -12.40
C ASN A 132 -4.97 -13.91 -12.82
N LYS A 133 -4.60 -14.45 -13.99
CA LYS A 133 -3.21 -14.40 -14.49
C LYS A 133 -2.72 -12.97 -14.75
N THR A 134 -3.61 -12.09 -15.24
CA THR A 134 -3.26 -10.69 -15.53
C THR A 134 -2.99 -9.93 -14.23
N PHE A 135 -3.81 -10.13 -13.20
CA PHE A 135 -3.58 -9.55 -11.89
C PHE A 135 -2.28 -10.06 -11.25
N MET A 136 -2.03 -11.36 -11.30
CA MET A 136 -0.80 -11.92 -10.75
C MET A 136 0.46 -11.42 -11.45
N LYS A 137 0.39 -11.28 -12.78
CA LYS A 137 1.49 -10.66 -13.54
C LYS A 137 1.71 -9.22 -13.09
N HIS A 138 0.65 -8.42 -13.02
CA HIS A 138 0.73 -7.04 -12.53
C HIS A 138 1.37 -6.95 -11.13
N LYS A 139 0.92 -7.80 -10.20
CA LYS A 139 1.49 -7.83 -8.84
C LYS A 139 2.99 -8.14 -8.85
N LEU A 140 3.43 -9.08 -9.69
CA LEU A 140 4.85 -9.42 -9.84
C LEU A 140 5.65 -8.27 -10.46
N ASP A 141 5.12 -7.62 -11.50
CA ASP A 141 5.74 -6.46 -12.13
C ASP A 141 5.89 -5.31 -11.13
N VAL A 142 4.85 -4.99 -10.37
CA VAL A 142 4.87 -3.98 -9.30
C VAL A 142 5.91 -4.33 -8.23
N ARG A 143 5.98 -5.59 -7.81
CA ARG A 143 6.95 -6.06 -6.83
C ARG A 143 8.39 -5.90 -7.32
N GLU A 144 8.66 -6.31 -8.55
CA GLU A 144 9.99 -6.17 -9.15
C GLU A 144 10.43 -4.70 -9.19
N HIS A 145 9.56 -3.82 -9.65
CA HIS A 145 9.85 -2.38 -9.72
C HIS A 145 10.04 -1.76 -8.32
N TYR A 146 9.22 -2.15 -7.34
CA TYR A 146 9.35 -1.68 -5.97
C TYR A 146 10.73 -2.04 -5.39
N PHE A 147 11.15 -3.31 -5.49
CA PHE A 147 12.44 -3.74 -4.97
C PHE A 147 13.62 -3.20 -5.78
N LYS A 148 13.47 -3.09 -7.09
CA LYS A 148 14.46 -2.43 -7.93
C LYS A 148 14.65 -0.98 -7.51
N ALA A 149 13.57 -0.23 -7.36
CA ALA A 149 13.63 1.15 -6.89
C ALA A 149 14.30 1.25 -5.52
N LEU A 150 13.98 0.40 -4.55
CA LEU A 150 14.65 0.35 -3.27
C LEU A 150 16.17 0.05 -3.37
N ASN A 151 16.58 -0.79 -4.33
CA ASN A 151 17.99 -1.15 -4.52
C ASN A 151 18.77 -0.08 -5.29
N ASP A 152 18.16 0.51 -6.31
CA ASP A 152 18.77 1.54 -7.16
C ASP A 152 18.89 2.88 -6.42
N TYR A 153 18.33 2.97 -5.22
CA TYR A 153 18.28 4.18 -4.41
C TYR A 153 19.62 4.77 -4.03
N LYS A 154 20.64 3.96 -3.97
CA LYS A 154 21.99 4.43 -3.64
C LYS A 154 22.54 5.43 -4.65
N ASP A 155 22.05 5.38 -5.90
CA ASP A 155 22.64 6.09 -7.01
C ASP A 155 21.71 7.04 -7.76
N ILE A 156 20.40 7.00 -7.49
CA ILE A 156 19.42 7.70 -8.33
C ILE A 156 18.54 8.62 -7.47
N GLY A 157 18.69 9.92 -7.68
CA GLY A 157 18.01 10.96 -6.91
C GLY A 157 16.49 11.01 -7.08
N TYR A 158 15.89 11.92 -6.33
CA TYR A 158 14.47 12.26 -6.16
C TYR A 158 13.48 11.95 -7.32
N LYS A 159 13.92 12.05 -8.58
CA LYS A 159 13.04 11.85 -9.74
C LYS A 159 12.53 10.41 -9.89
N ILE A 160 13.29 9.43 -9.42
CA ILE A 160 12.91 8.03 -9.55
C ILE A 160 12.03 7.59 -8.39
N LEU A 161 12.25 8.11 -7.21
CA LEU A 161 11.38 7.86 -6.06
C LEU A 161 9.93 8.24 -6.29
N ASN A 162 9.71 9.47 -6.69
CA ASN A 162 8.36 9.96 -6.93
C ASN A 162 7.68 9.30 -8.12
N LYS A 163 8.46 8.82 -9.11
CA LYS A 163 7.88 8.12 -10.25
C LYS A 163 7.74 6.62 -10.03
N ASP A 164 8.73 5.96 -9.42
CA ASP A 164 8.79 4.51 -9.48
C ASP A 164 8.25 3.82 -8.23
N ILE A 165 8.63 4.19 -7.01
CA ILE A 165 8.09 3.54 -5.81
C ILE A 165 6.65 3.94 -5.54
N ASN A 166 6.36 5.23 -5.57
CA ASN A 166 5.01 5.71 -5.37
C ASN A 166 4.13 5.42 -6.60
N TYR A 167 4.68 5.50 -7.81
CA TYR A 167 3.93 5.29 -9.04
C TYR A 167 3.41 3.86 -9.18
N TYR A 168 4.23 2.84 -8.93
CA TYR A 168 3.80 1.44 -9.08
C TYR A 168 2.92 0.93 -7.94
N THR A 169 3.08 1.46 -6.74
CA THR A 169 2.14 1.25 -5.64
C THR A 169 1.12 2.38 -5.53
N ASP A 170 1.12 3.33 -6.48
CA ASP A 170 0.19 4.44 -6.49
C ASP A 170 -1.22 3.94 -6.80
N THR A 171 -2.14 4.44 -6.04
CA THR A 171 -3.57 4.17 -6.17
C THR A 171 -4.10 4.53 -7.57
N ALA A 172 -3.64 5.63 -8.16
CA ALA A 172 -4.06 6.06 -9.49
C ALA A 172 -3.62 5.10 -10.59
N TYR A 173 -2.38 4.60 -10.53
CA TYR A 173 -1.88 3.60 -11.47
C TYR A 173 -2.66 2.28 -11.37
N SER A 174 -2.91 1.84 -10.17
CA SER A 174 -3.69 0.62 -9.93
C SER A 174 -5.13 0.78 -10.38
N HIS A 175 -5.74 1.95 -10.17
CA HIS A 175 -7.06 2.25 -10.69
C HIS A 175 -7.12 2.13 -12.22
N LEU A 176 -6.15 2.73 -12.94
CA LEU A 176 -6.04 2.59 -14.40
C LEU A 176 -5.86 1.12 -14.80
N PHE A 177 -4.98 0.38 -14.13
CA PHE A 177 -4.78 -1.05 -14.40
C PHE A 177 -6.09 -1.84 -14.33
N TYR A 178 -6.89 -1.64 -13.29
CA TYR A 178 -8.18 -2.33 -13.15
C TYR A 178 -9.18 -1.95 -14.22
N THR A 179 -9.26 -0.68 -14.61
CA THR A 179 -10.19 -0.20 -15.63
C THR A 179 -9.80 -0.64 -17.04
N GLU A 180 -8.51 -0.57 -17.41
CA GLU A 180 -8.05 -0.91 -18.75
C GLU A 180 -8.06 -2.42 -19.03
N ASN A 181 -7.90 -3.26 -18.01
CA ASN A 181 -7.84 -4.71 -18.18
C ASN A 181 -9.15 -5.44 -17.92
N ASN A 182 -10.28 -4.72 -17.76
CA ASN A 182 -11.60 -5.30 -17.49
C ASN A 182 -11.59 -6.34 -16.36
N ILE A 183 -10.76 -6.13 -15.35
CA ILE A 183 -10.61 -7.06 -14.22
C ILE A 183 -11.94 -7.23 -13.47
N PHE A 184 -12.88 -6.32 -13.72
CA PHE A 184 -14.27 -6.38 -13.22
C PHE A 184 -15.10 -7.56 -13.72
N ASP A 185 -14.65 -8.31 -14.73
CA ASP A 185 -15.35 -9.55 -15.10
C ASP A 185 -15.37 -10.57 -13.94
N VAL A 186 -14.44 -10.45 -13.00
CA VAL A 186 -14.46 -11.21 -11.73
C VAL A 186 -15.73 -10.91 -10.90
N PHE A 187 -16.31 -9.71 -11.03
CA PHE A 187 -17.54 -9.33 -10.32
C PHE A 187 -18.83 -9.84 -11.00
N LYS A 188 -18.77 -10.23 -12.28
CA LYS A 188 -19.95 -10.77 -12.97
C LYS A 188 -20.31 -12.20 -12.52
N GLU A 189 -19.36 -12.87 -11.85
CA GLU A 189 -19.53 -14.23 -11.35
C GLU A 189 -19.92 -14.25 -9.84
N MET A 190 -20.15 -13.08 -9.26
CA MET A 190 -20.59 -12.88 -7.87
C MET A 190 -22.07 -12.52 -7.82
#